data_6440ff427a8e8e3b35d05c8490bc5f36
#
_entry.id   6440ff427a8e8e3b35d05c8490bc5f36
#
_cell.length_a   1.000
_cell.length_b   1.000
_cell.length_c   1.000
_cell.angle_alpha   90.00
_cell.angle_beta   90.00
_cell.angle_gamma   90.00
#
_symmetry.space_group_name_H-M   'P 1'
#
loop_
_entity.id
_entity.type
_entity.pdbx_description
1 polymer ?
#
loop_
_entity_poly.entity_id
_entity_poly.type
_entity_poly.pdbx_seq_one_letter_code
_entity_poly.pdbx_strand_id
1 'polypeptide(L)'
;MSHFILASLLVLAAACSGGGGDSGSAAGEAGGGGGSAGNGGGGPGSGGSGAGGGGALGGSFRHGINAGHRHPTWSDPELAKLAREAGADSQRISLPEQHLETWGYEIEVEDIKQYAALGMSNHVAFLTTPTAEHSTAPAGTPNWQVAEYIPKNLYQPVFLANGEINPENYWGAYVYKTVSTYKDWVKVWEVWNEPDWVADWQVTVDWDKNPPTKDELPRFHGSIFDYVRMLRVSREAALKADPDAKIALGGIGYPNFLSAVLRYTDNPEGGAVSAEYPEKGATYFDVLSFHYYPVFSPGSSDVGVKGLVDSRNTLAKVLDAAGVGGKSWVVTESGAPHELIGAGPGGVDYAKNYILKVMTTAQAEGIGGIDWYLLTDSAEIGASTSSFDYMGLYYDVLKLGTPAEAKITDTGIAYRTHGQLLAGAAFDAGATEALALPEAVGGAAFKLANGKAAFVLWAKTSGTNEEASATYSLAASGPVKAYAWDHGKTGAATDLAPEGGSLSLSLTDTPQIFIAQ
;
A
#
# COMPACT_ATOMS: atom_id res chain seq x y z
N MET A 1 9.85 -27.25 -18.86
CA MET A 1 10.06 -25.88 -19.34
C MET A 1 10.10 -24.88 -18.17
N SER A 2 10.65 -25.26 -17.01
CA SER A 2 10.52 -24.53 -15.72
C SER A 2 11.86 -24.03 -15.14
N HIS A 3 12.79 -23.55 -15.95
CA HIS A 3 14.14 -23.25 -15.43
C HIS A 3 14.68 -21.84 -15.69
N PHE A 4 13.85 -20.87 -16.11
CA PHE A 4 14.37 -19.54 -16.48
C PHE A 4 13.64 -18.32 -15.87
N ILE A 5 12.75 -18.48 -14.90
CA ILE A 5 12.02 -17.35 -14.25
C ILE A 5 12.88 -16.59 -13.22
N LEU A 6 14.14 -16.98 -13.02
CA LEU A 6 14.98 -16.48 -11.90
C LEU A 6 15.52 -15.06 -12.03
N ALA A 7 15.37 -14.39 -13.18
CA ALA A 7 16.10 -13.14 -13.42
C ALA A 7 15.32 -11.83 -13.14
N SER A 8 14.00 -11.84 -13.22
CA SER A 8 13.23 -10.58 -13.24
C SER A 8 12.76 -10.06 -11.87
N LEU A 9 12.82 -10.86 -10.84
CA LEU A 9 12.33 -10.50 -9.49
C LEU A 9 13.42 -10.14 -8.47
N LEU A 10 14.69 -10.18 -8.84
CA LEU A 10 15.80 -9.77 -7.94
C LEU A 10 15.80 -8.26 -7.62
N VAL A 11 15.02 -7.46 -8.38
CA VAL A 11 15.03 -6.00 -8.27
C VAL A 11 14.36 -5.48 -7.00
N LEU A 12 13.31 -6.14 -6.49
CA LEU A 12 12.61 -5.63 -5.30
C LEU A 12 13.36 -5.89 -3.98
N ALA A 13 14.11 -6.98 -3.87
CA ALA A 13 14.86 -7.29 -2.64
C ALA A 13 16.21 -6.56 -2.53
N ALA A 14 16.86 -6.23 -3.65
CA ALA A 14 18.13 -5.50 -3.65
C ALA A 14 17.99 -4.00 -3.32
N ALA A 15 16.79 -3.43 -3.48
CA ALA A 15 16.53 -2.02 -3.24
C ALA A 15 16.44 -1.63 -1.76
N CYS A 16 16.30 -2.61 -0.84
CA CYS A 16 16.27 -2.39 0.61
C CYS A 16 17.59 -2.76 1.34
N SER A 17 18.59 -3.36 0.64
CA SER A 17 19.83 -3.85 1.25
C SER A 17 21.07 -3.04 0.88
N GLY A 18 20.96 -1.73 0.75
CA GLY A 18 22.09 -0.85 0.43
C GLY A 18 22.60 -0.04 1.61
N GLY A 19 23.70 -0.46 2.24
CA GLY A 19 24.59 0.46 2.93
C GLY A 19 24.79 0.32 4.44
N GLY A 20 25.38 -0.76 4.88
CA GLY A 20 26.20 -0.75 6.09
C GLY A 20 27.61 -0.29 5.76
N GLY A 21 27.99 0.90 6.19
CA GLY A 21 29.34 1.46 6.13
C GLY A 21 29.67 2.13 7.44
N ASP A 22 30.52 1.46 8.22
CA ASP A 22 31.14 1.97 9.43
C ASP A 22 31.82 3.32 9.23
N SER A 23 31.67 4.26 10.19
CA SER A 23 32.81 4.84 10.91
C SER A 23 32.45 6.07 11.75
N GLY A 24 32.90 6.03 13.01
CA GLY A 24 33.58 7.17 13.62
C GLY A 24 32.76 8.20 14.38
N SER A 25 32.74 7.95 15.67
CA SER A 25 32.47 8.91 16.75
C SER A 25 33.11 10.26 16.61
N ALA A 26 32.40 11.38 16.86
CA ALA A 26 32.94 12.53 17.60
C ALA A 26 31.81 13.29 18.29
N ALA A 27 31.97 13.44 19.58
CA ALA A 27 31.13 14.27 20.45
C ALA A 27 31.42 15.77 20.23
N GLY A 28 30.42 16.61 20.41
CA GLY A 28 30.55 18.06 20.48
C GLY A 28 29.29 18.67 21.07
N GLU A 29 29.47 19.15 22.29
CA GLU A 29 28.47 19.83 23.13
C GLU A 29 28.11 21.25 22.68
N ALA A 30 26.92 21.66 23.13
CA ALA A 30 26.56 22.93 23.79
C ALA A 30 25.91 24.05 22.96
N GLY A 31 24.87 24.58 23.57
CA GLY A 31 24.37 25.95 23.49
C GLY A 31 22.95 26.07 22.95
N GLY A 32 21.91 26.18 23.66
CA GLY A 32 21.51 27.06 24.76
C GLY A 32 20.85 28.33 24.19
N GLY A 33 19.50 28.45 24.26
CA GLY A 33 18.83 29.69 23.90
C GLY A 33 17.30 29.53 23.96
N GLY A 34 16.74 29.91 25.08
CA GLY A 34 15.31 29.88 25.35
C GLY A 34 14.58 31.09 24.78
N GLY A 35 13.30 30.94 24.60
CA GLY A 35 12.34 31.96 24.20
C GLY A 35 10.93 31.53 24.56
N SER A 36 10.36 32.23 25.49
CA SER A 36 9.17 32.04 26.30
C SER A 36 7.85 32.24 25.54
N ALA A 37 6.88 31.41 25.88
CA ALA A 37 5.46 31.65 26.17
C ALA A 37 4.58 32.44 25.17
N GLY A 38 3.58 31.73 24.68
CA GLY A 38 2.32 32.29 24.17
C GLY A 38 1.19 31.30 24.42
N ASN A 39 0.49 31.51 25.54
CA ASN A 39 -0.68 30.77 25.95
C ASN A 39 -1.88 31.20 25.08
N GLY A 40 -2.49 30.27 24.33
CA GLY A 40 -3.71 30.45 23.57
C GLY A 40 -4.53 29.18 23.59
N GLY A 41 -5.43 29.09 24.55
CA GLY A 41 -6.43 28.03 24.63
C GLY A 41 -7.38 28.10 23.44
N GLY A 42 -7.35 27.06 22.63
CA GLY A 42 -8.37 26.77 21.61
C GLY A 42 -8.91 25.38 21.91
N GLY A 43 -10.18 25.31 22.27
CA GLY A 43 -10.91 24.09 22.48
C GLY A 43 -10.92 23.22 21.22
N PRO A 44 -11.29 21.92 21.35
CA PRO A 44 -11.34 21.01 20.23
C PRO A 44 -12.40 21.49 19.25
N GLY A 45 -11.95 22.09 18.15
CA GLY A 45 -12.77 22.34 16.99
C GLY A 45 -13.23 21.02 16.43
N SER A 46 -14.54 20.80 16.49
CA SER A 46 -15.24 19.79 15.75
C SER A 46 -14.85 19.92 14.28
N GLY A 47 -13.91 19.08 13.85
CA GLY A 47 -13.56 18.92 12.47
C GLY A 47 -14.81 18.45 11.74
N GLY A 48 -15.43 19.37 10.98
CA GLY A 48 -16.53 19.04 10.12
C GLY A 48 -16.16 17.85 9.24
N SER A 49 -16.86 16.75 9.42
CA SER A 49 -16.91 15.64 8.51
C SER A 49 -17.45 16.13 7.18
N GLY A 50 -16.57 16.68 6.36
CA GLY A 50 -16.78 16.72 4.95
C GLY A 50 -16.82 15.28 4.49
N ALA A 51 -18.04 14.73 4.36
CA ALA A 51 -18.31 13.55 3.58
C ALA A 51 -17.98 13.88 2.13
N GLY A 52 -16.71 14.07 1.85
CA GLY A 52 -16.16 14.02 0.51
C GLY A 52 -16.23 12.55 0.12
N GLY A 53 -17.18 12.22 -0.75
CA GLY A 53 -17.30 10.90 -1.34
C GLY A 53 -16.11 10.57 -2.22
N GLY A 54 -14.96 10.30 -1.64
CA GLY A 54 -13.94 9.47 -2.23
C GLY A 54 -14.49 8.06 -2.21
N GLY A 55 -15.25 7.69 -3.24
CA GLY A 55 -15.81 6.36 -3.36
C GLY A 55 -14.69 5.35 -3.21
N ALA A 56 -14.85 4.41 -2.28
CA ALA A 56 -14.09 3.16 -2.32
C ALA A 56 -14.03 2.72 -3.78
N LEU A 57 -12.93 2.16 -4.25
CA LEU A 57 -12.66 1.77 -5.64
C LEU A 57 -13.74 0.83 -6.24
N GLY A 58 -15.02 1.19 -6.11
CA GLY A 58 -16.18 0.46 -6.58
C GLY A 58 -16.54 -0.79 -5.77
N GLY A 59 -16.02 -0.98 -4.54
CA GLY A 59 -16.25 -2.22 -3.77
C GLY A 59 -15.93 -2.07 -2.28
N SER A 60 -15.95 -3.20 -1.58
CA SER A 60 -15.52 -3.32 -0.19
C SER A 60 -14.00 -3.09 -0.06
N PHE A 61 -13.55 -2.83 1.18
CA PHE A 61 -12.14 -2.74 1.51
C PHE A 61 -11.40 -4.03 1.08
N ARG A 62 -10.26 -3.83 0.41
CA ARG A 62 -9.42 -4.92 -0.08
C ARG A 62 -8.40 -5.35 0.97
N HIS A 63 -8.39 -6.65 1.25
CA HIS A 63 -7.32 -7.32 1.97
C HIS A 63 -6.31 -7.81 0.93
N GLY A 64 -5.40 -6.92 0.53
CA GLY A 64 -4.46 -7.18 -0.55
C GLY A 64 -3.14 -7.76 -0.07
N ILE A 65 -2.44 -8.43 -0.99
CA ILE A 65 -1.07 -8.92 -0.82
C ILE A 65 -0.20 -8.29 -1.89
N ASN A 66 0.98 -7.81 -1.52
CA ASN A 66 1.99 -7.40 -2.48
C ASN A 66 2.56 -8.64 -3.18
N ALA A 67 2.70 -8.53 -4.51
CA ALA A 67 3.26 -9.59 -5.35
C ALA A 67 4.75 -9.77 -5.08
N GLY A 68 5.10 -10.36 -3.96
CA GLY A 68 6.47 -10.72 -3.58
C GLY A 68 6.73 -12.22 -3.61
N HIS A 69 5.83 -12.96 -4.21
CA HIS A 69 5.84 -14.41 -4.16
C HIS A 69 7.06 -14.98 -4.87
N ARG A 70 7.78 -15.84 -4.19
CA ARG A 70 8.90 -16.57 -4.79
C ARG A 70 9.04 -17.93 -4.16
N HIS A 71 8.97 -18.93 -5.01
CA HIS A 71 9.42 -20.25 -4.65
C HIS A 71 10.03 -20.92 -5.89
N PRO A 72 11.16 -21.64 -5.79
CA PRO A 72 11.85 -22.18 -6.96
C PRO A 72 11.04 -23.22 -7.72
N THR A 73 10.05 -23.84 -7.09
CA THR A 73 9.28 -24.96 -7.67
C THR A 73 7.76 -24.84 -7.55
N TRP A 74 7.23 -23.91 -6.72
CA TRP A 74 5.79 -23.70 -6.63
C TRP A 74 5.36 -22.71 -7.68
N SER A 75 4.15 -22.92 -8.21
CA SER A 75 3.51 -22.00 -9.13
C SER A 75 2.90 -20.80 -8.38
N ASP A 76 2.68 -19.71 -9.10
CA ASP A 76 2.00 -18.52 -8.56
C ASP A 76 0.59 -18.82 -8.02
N PRO A 77 -0.23 -19.67 -8.66
CA PRO A 77 -1.49 -20.13 -8.06
C PRO A 77 -1.36 -20.89 -6.73
N GLU A 78 -0.28 -21.66 -6.52
CA GLU A 78 -0.05 -22.32 -5.22
C GLU A 78 0.27 -21.30 -4.13
N LEU A 79 1.04 -20.27 -4.45
CA LEU A 79 1.32 -19.16 -3.54
C LEU A 79 0.06 -18.29 -3.31
N ALA A 80 -0.72 -18.03 -4.36
CA ALA A 80 -2.00 -17.33 -4.23
C ALA A 80 -3.00 -18.08 -3.34
N LYS A 81 -2.97 -19.42 -3.35
CA LYS A 81 -3.76 -20.23 -2.42
C LYS A 81 -3.35 -19.98 -0.97
N LEU A 82 -2.06 -19.91 -0.67
CA LEU A 82 -1.60 -19.51 0.66
C LEU A 82 -2.06 -18.10 1.04
N ALA A 83 -1.97 -17.15 0.11
CA ALA A 83 -2.46 -15.80 0.32
C ALA A 83 -3.98 -15.80 0.65
N ARG A 84 -4.77 -16.54 -0.12
CA ARG A 84 -6.21 -16.70 0.12
C ARG A 84 -6.51 -17.37 1.46
N GLU A 85 -5.76 -18.39 1.83
CA GLU A 85 -5.85 -19.06 3.12
C GLU A 85 -5.47 -18.14 4.27
N ALA A 86 -4.55 -17.19 4.05
CA ALA A 86 -4.26 -16.12 5.00
C ALA A 86 -5.36 -15.05 5.07
N GLY A 87 -6.37 -15.06 4.20
CA GLY A 87 -7.49 -14.11 4.21
C GLY A 87 -7.42 -13.01 3.15
N ALA A 88 -6.42 -13.03 2.27
CA ALA A 88 -6.33 -12.07 1.17
C ALA A 88 -7.46 -12.27 0.16
N ASP A 89 -8.01 -11.19 -0.37
CA ASP A 89 -9.04 -11.20 -1.40
C ASP A 89 -8.59 -10.50 -2.69
N SER A 90 -7.39 -9.95 -2.69
CA SER A 90 -6.76 -9.33 -3.87
C SER A 90 -5.23 -9.43 -3.83
N GLN A 91 -4.60 -9.06 -4.94
CA GLN A 91 -3.14 -8.96 -5.05
C GLN A 91 -2.75 -7.66 -5.74
N ARG A 92 -1.57 -7.14 -5.42
CA ARG A 92 -0.84 -6.19 -6.23
C ARG A 92 0.05 -6.96 -7.20
N ILE A 93 -0.29 -6.94 -8.48
CA ILE A 93 0.33 -7.76 -9.53
C ILE A 93 1.37 -6.96 -10.27
N SER A 94 2.57 -7.52 -10.48
CA SER A 94 3.61 -6.93 -11.32
C SER A 94 3.43 -7.41 -12.76
N LEU A 95 3.29 -6.47 -13.70
CA LEU A 95 3.18 -6.76 -15.14
C LEU A 95 4.23 -5.96 -15.94
N PRO A 96 5.53 -6.21 -15.76
CA PRO A 96 6.59 -5.43 -16.40
C PRO A 96 6.64 -5.68 -17.91
N GLU A 97 6.88 -4.64 -18.71
CA GLU A 97 7.00 -4.75 -20.17
C GLU A 97 8.03 -5.80 -20.56
N GLN A 98 9.20 -5.79 -19.91
CA GLN A 98 10.27 -6.75 -20.18
C GLN A 98 9.79 -8.20 -20.08
N HIS A 99 8.95 -8.52 -19.11
CA HIS A 99 8.39 -9.87 -18.95
C HIS A 99 7.38 -10.19 -20.04
N LEU A 100 6.43 -9.29 -20.26
CA LEU A 100 5.34 -9.49 -21.22
C LEU A 100 5.82 -9.52 -22.68
N GLU A 101 6.79 -8.70 -23.07
CA GLU A 101 7.39 -8.75 -24.41
C GLU A 101 8.24 -10.02 -24.62
N THR A 102 8.86 -10.57 -23.56
CA THR A 102 9.67 -11.79 -23.63
C THR A 102 8.83 -13.05 -23.74
N TRP A 103 7.75 -13.14 -22.96
CA TRP A 103 6.98 -14.38 -22.77
C TRP A 103 5.58 -14.34 -23.37
N GLY A 104 5.16 -13.18 -23.86
CA GLY A 104 3.82 -12.91 -24.40
C GLY A 104 2.90 -12.26 -23.35
N TYR A 105 2.02 -11.38 -23.84
CA TYR A 105 1.11 -10.62 -22.98
C TYR A 105 0.09 -11.49 -22.23
N GLU A 106 -0.16 -12.71 -22.69
CA GLU A 106 -1.14 -13.64 -22.10
C GLU A 106 -0.52 -14.56 -21.05
N ILE A 107 0.76 -14.39 -20.72
CA ILE A 107 1.52 -15.34 -19.86
C ILE A 107 0.88 -15.51 -18.48
N GLU A 108 0.36 -14.45 -17.88
CA GLU A 108 -0.24 -14.46 -16.53
C GLU A 108 -1.76 -14.70 -16.53
N VAL A 109 -2.40 -14.83 -17.72
CA VAL A 109 -3.88 -14.91 -17.81
C VAL A 109 -4.44 -16.13 -17.07
N GLU A 110 -3.81 -17.30 -17.23
CA GLU A 110 -4.29 -18.51 -16.57
C GLU A 110 -4.08 -18.46 -15.06
N ASP A 111 -3.00 -17.84 -14.59
CA ASP A 111 -2.74 -17.67 -13.16
C ASP A 111 -3.75 -16.70 -12.53
N ILE A 112 -4.04 -15.58 -13.18
CA ILE A 112 -5.06 -14.63 -12.71
C ILE A 112 -6.47 -15.24 -12.72
N LYS A 113 -6.81 -16.09 -13.70
CA LYS A 113 -8.07 -16.86 -13.68
C LYS A 113 -8.13 -17.80 -12.46
N GLN A 114 -7.02 -18.42 -12.10
CA GLN A 114 -6.98 -19.26 -10.90
C GLN A 114 -7.12 -18.43 -9.62
N TYR A 115 -6.56 -17.20 -9.56
CA TYR A 115 -6.81 -16.27 -8.46
C TYR A 115 -8.29 -15.94 -8.34
N ALA A 116 -8.94 -15.65 -9.46
CA ALA A 116 -10.39 -15.41 -9.49
C ALA A 116 -11.19 -16.62 -9.02
N ALA A 117 -10.79 -17.83 -9.41
CA ALA A 117 -11.42 -19.07 -8.94
C ALA A 117 -11.25 -19.31 -7.42
N LEU A 118 -10.19 -18.77 -6.81
CA LEU A 118 -9.99 -18.75 -5.37
C LEU A 118 -10.83 -17.65 -4.67
N GLY A 119 -11.57 -16.83 -5.42
CA GLY A 119 -12.34 -15.70 -4.89
C GLY A 119 -11.50 -14.45 -4.64
N MET A 120 -10.35 -14.32 -5.30
CA MET A 120 -9.54 -13.12 -5.28
C MET A 120 -9.89 -12.25 -6.50
N SER A 121 -10.12 -10.96 -6.28
CA SER A 121 -10.58 -10.03 -7.32
C SER A 121 -10.14 -8.60 -7.02
N ASN A 122 -10.49 -7.66 -7.91
CA ASN A 122 -10.14 -6.24 -7.73
C ASN A 122 -8.65 -6.00 -7.52
N HIS A 123 -7.83 -6.71 -8.30
CA HIS A 123 -6.38 -6.58 -8.25
C HIS A 123 -5.94 -5.16 -8.64
N VAL A 124 -4.84 -4.71 -8.04
CA VAL A 124 -4.04 -3.59 -8.56
C VAL A 124 -2.89 -4.17 -9.36
N ALA A 125 -2.65 -3.68 -10.56
CA ALA A 125 -1.44 -4.03 -11.28
C ALA A 125 -0.54 -2.81 -11.44
N PHE A 126 0.76 -2.98 -11.21
CA PHE A 126 1.72 -1.92 -11.48
C PHE A 126 2.48 -2.17 -12.78
N LEU A 127 2.51 -1.10 -13.56
CA LEU A 127 3.13 -1.02 -14.88
C LEU A 127 4.55 -0.50 -14.71
N THR A 128 5.54 -1.26 -15.16
CA THR A 128 6.95 -0.93 -14.90
C THR A 128 7.90 -1.60 -15.88
N THR A 129 9.17 -1.43 -15.67
CA THR A 129 10.31 -2.11 -16.29
C THR A 129 10.19 -2.24 -17.81
N PRO A 130 10.59 -1.20 -18.56
CA PRO A 130 10.73 -1.32 -20.01
C PRO A 130 11.70 -2.44 -20.38
N THR A 131 11.59 -2.97 -21.60
CA THR A 131 12.66 -3.81 -22.16
C THR A 131 13.96 -3.00 -22.28
N ALA A 132 15.11 -3.65 -22.29
CA ALA A 132 16.38 -2.96 -22.49
C ALA A 132 16.42 -2.19 -23.82
N GLU A 133 15.73 -2.68 -24.84
CA GLU A 133 15.60 -2.02 -26.15
C GLU A 133 14.75 -0.76 -26.07
N HIS A 134 13.65 -0.79 -25.29
CA HIS A 134 12.73 0.32 -25.12
C HIS A 134 13.12 1.29 -24.00
N SER A 135 14.10 0.97 -23.16
CA SER A 135 14.55 1.79 -22.03
C SER A 135 15.57 2.84 -22.43
N THR A 136 15.57 3.98 -21.73
CA THR A 136 16.63 5.01 -21.82
C THR A 136 17.90 4.61 -21.09
N ALA A 137 17.95 3.44 -20.47
CA ALA A 137 19.12 2.93 -19.76
C ALA A 137 20.35 2.93 -20.68
N PRO A 138 21.54 3.34 -20.18
CA PRO A 138 22.79 3.26 -20.93
C PRO A 138 23.10 1.84 -21.38
N ALA A 139 23.79 1.71 -22.53
CA ALA A 139 24.21 0.42 -23.01
C ALA A 139 25.09 -0.31 -21.99
N GLY A 140 24.77 -1.58 -21.70
CA GLY A 140 25.48 -2.37 -20.69
C GLY A 140 24.92 -2.24 -19.26
N THR A 141 23.85 -1.48 -19.05
CA THR A 141 23.14 -1.46 -17.78
C THR A 141 22.64 -2.89 -17.44
N PRO A 142 22.91 -3.42 -16.25
CA PRO A 142 22.38 -4.71 -15.83
C PRO A 142 20.85 -4.75 -15.90
N ASN A 143 20.28 -5.88 -16.33
CA ASN A 143 18.82 -6.01 -16.53
C ASN A 143 17.98 -5.59 -15.31
N TRP A 144 18.45 -5.84 -14.11
CA TRP A 144 17.75 -5.45 -12.89
C TRP A 144 17.72 -3.92 -12.68
N GLN A 145 18.72 -3.17 -13.19
CA GLN A 145 18.74 -1.72 -13.14
C GLN A 145 17.98 -1.06 -14.29
N VAL A 146 17.71 -1.77 -15.39
CA VAL A 146 16.87 -1.26 -16.49
C VAL A 146 15.48 -0.84 -15.96
N ALA A 147 15.01 -1.49 -14.91
CA ALA A 147 13.75 -1.17 -14.22
C ALA A 147 13.69 0.26 -13.64
N GLU A 148 14.84 0.91 -13.46
CA GLU A 148 14.95 2.26 -12.90
C GLU A 148 14.95 3.37 -13.97
N TYR A 149 14.88 3.01 -15.26
CA TYR A 149 14.98 3.95 -16.38
C TYR A 149 13.66 4.04 -17.14
N ILE A 150 13.26 5.27 -17.48
CA ILE A 150 12.04 5.55 -18.25
C ILE A 150 12.11 4.96 -19.68
N PRO A 151 10.95 4.70 -20.30
CA PRO A 151 10.89 4.24 -21.69
C PRO A 151 11.36 5.31 -22.67
N LYS A 152 12.00 4.87 -23.77
CA LYS A 152 12.28 5.70 -24.95
C LYS A 152 10.96 6.09 -25.63
N ASN A 153 11.04 7.10 -26.49
CA ASN A 153 9.94 7.54 -27.35
C ASN A 153 8.65 7.95 -26.60
N LEU A 154 8.77 8.26 -25.32
CA LEU A 154 7.64 8.62 -24.45
C LEU A 154 6.84 9.83 -24.99
N TYR A 155 7.50 10.74 -25.71
CA TYR A 155 6.88 11.94 -26.29
C TYR A 155 6.35 11.74 -27.72
N GLN A 156 6.49 10.56 -28.32
CA GLN A 156 5.77 10.26 -29.55
C GLN A 156 4.25 10.33 -29.31
N PRO A 157 3.45 10.68 -30.34
CA PRO A 157 1.99 10.64 -30.22
C PRO A 157 1.51 9.28 -29.72
N VAL A 158 0.54 9.26 -28.81
CA VAL A 158 -0.05 8.00 -28.28
C VAL A 158 -0.86 7.29 -29.35
N PHE A 159 -1.50 8.06 -30.23
CA PHE A 159 -2.32 7.54 -31.32
C PHE A 159 -1.79 7.99 -32.69
N LEU A 160 -1.94 7.11 -33.66
CA LEU A 160 -1.78 7.42 -35.09
C LEU A 160 -2.97 8.27 -35.57
N ALA A 161 -2.85 8.85 -36.77
CA ALA A 161 -3.91 9.66 -37.37
C ALA A 161 -5.25 8.91 -37.58
N ASN A 162 -5.22 7.59 -37.67
CA ASN A 162 -6.40 6.72 -37.78
C ASN A 162 -7.03 6.37 -36.38
N GLY A 163 -6.44 6.87 -35.30
CA GLY A 163 -6.90 6.61 -33.92
C GLY A 163 -6.46 5.26 -33.33
N GLU A 164 -5.62 4.50 -34.02
CA GLU A 164 -4.97 3.31 -33.48
C GLU A 164 -3.80 3.69 -32.59
N ILE A 165 -3.41 2.77 -31.69
CA ILE A 165 -2.23 2.97 -30.83
C ILE A 165 -0.97 3.09 -31.69
N ASN A 166 -0.13 4.06 -31.37
CA ASN A 166 1.13 4.26 -32.08
C ASN A 166 2.20 3.29 -31.53
N PRO A 167 2.69 2.32 -32.31
CA PRO A 167 3.69 1.38 -31.84
C PRO A 167 5.05 2.02 -31.53
N GLU A 168 5.31 3.24 -32.06
CA GLU A 168 6.53 3.98 -31.74
C GLU A 168 6.49 4.66 -30.37
N ASN A 169 5.30 4.83 -29.77
CA ASN A 169 5.20 5.17 -28.36
C ASN A 169 5.23 3.87 -27.54
N TYR A 170 6.42 3.41 -27.19
CA TYR A 170 6.62 2.09 -26.58
C TYR A 170 5.81 1.92 -25.31
N TRP A 171 5.80 2.93 -24.44
CA TRP A 171 5.01 2.89 -23.20
C TRP A 171 3.50 2.79 -23.48
N GLY A 172 3.00 3.60 -24.41
CA GLY A 172 1.58 3.57 -24.80
C GLY A 172 1.16 2.23 -25.41
N ALA A 173 2.00 1.66 -26.27
CA ALA A 173 1.76 0.36 -26.89
C ALA A 173 1.73 -0.77 -25.84
N TYR A 174 2.68 -0.75 -24.91
CA TYR A 174 2.73 -1.69 -23.78
C TYR A 174 1.49 -1.58 -22.89
N VAL A 175 1.16 -0.36 -22.42
CA VAL A 175 -0.02 -0.14 -21.55
C VAL A 175 -1.29 -0.60 -22.25
N TYR A 176 -1.49 -0.25 -23.51
CA TYR A 176 -2.68 -0.66 -24.27
C TYR A 176 -2.82 -2.18 -24.35
N LYS A 177 -1.74 -2.89 -24.71
CA LYS A 177 -1.74 -4.36 -24.80
C LYS A 177 -2.02 -4.99 -23.44
N THR A 178 -1.33 -4.52 -22.40
CA THR A 178 -1.49 -5.03 -21.01
C THR A 178 -2.91 -4.85 -20.52
N VAL A 179 -3.46 -3.63 -20.61
CA VAL A 179 -4.84 -3.35 -20.17
C VAL A 179 -5.83 -4.15 -20.99
N SER A 180 -5.67 -4.24 -22.31
CA SER A 180 -6.55 -5.05 -23.19
C SER A 180 -6.61 -6.51 -22.77
N THR A 181 -5.48 -7.07 -22.31
CA THR A 181 -5.35 -8.47 -21.93
C THR A 181 -5.95 -8.73 -20.53
N TYR A 182 -5.73 -7.82 -19.56
CA TYR A 182 -6.02 -8.08 -18.15
C TYR A 182 -7.21 -7.31 -17.56
N LYS A 183 -7.91 -6.48 -18.35
CA LYS A 183 -9.01 -5.62 -17.90
C LYS A 183 -10.18 -6.32 -17.21
N ASP A 184 -10.37 -7.61 -17.44
CA ASP A 184 -11.46 -8.36 -16.81
C ASP A 184 -11.20 -8.61 -15.31
N TRP A 185 -9.93 -8.58 -14.89
CA TRP A 185 -9.50 -8.85 -13.51
C TRP A 185 -8.86 -7.67 -12.80
N VAL A 186 -8.29 -6.74 -13.57
CA VAL A 186 -7.56 -5.56 -13.07
C VAL A 186 -8.28 -4.29 -13.50
N LYS A 187 -8.58 -3.41 -12.54
CA LYS A 187 -9.23 -2.13 -12.82
C LYS A 187 -8.40 -0.92 -12.39
N VAL A 188 -7.40 -1.14 -11.53
CA VAL A 188 -6.48 -0.10 -11.06
C VAL A 188 -5.09 -0.39 -11.59
N TRP A 189 -4.57 0.56 -12.36
CA TRP A 189 -3.28 0.48 -13.05
C TRP A 189 -2.34 1.49 -12.44
N GLU A 190 -1.41 1.02 -11.65
CA GLU A 190 -0.42 1.83 -10.97
C GLU A 190 0.76 2.12 -11.91
N VAL A 191 1.09 3.38 -12.07
CA VAL A 191 2.13 3.82 -13.02
C VAL A 191 3.46 3.93 -12.32
N TRP A 192 4.36 3.00 -12.57
CA TRP A 192 5.66 2.83 -11.94
C TRP A 192 5.59 2.27 -10.51
N ASN A 193 6.78 2.18 -9.86
CA ASN A 193 6.92 1.84 -8.44
C ASN A 193 7.90 2.79 -7.76
N GLU A 194 7.43 3.53 -6.78
CA GLU A 194 8.22 4.50 -5.99
C GLU A 194 9.08 5.43 -6.86
N PRO A 195 8.46 6.18 -7.80
CA PRO A 195 9.23 7.08 -8.68
C PRO A 195 9.95 8.18 -7.92
N ASP A 196 9.49 8.48 -6.71
CA ASP A 196 9.99 9.51 -5.81
C ASP A 196 10.98 9.00 -4.74
N TRP A 197 11.34 7.72 -4.80
CA TRP A 197 12.27 7.15 -3.82
C TRP A 197 13.65 7.80 -3.90
N VAL A 198 14.20 8.16 -2.74
CA VAL A 198 15.55 8.73 -2.58
C VAL A 198 16.24 8.13 -1.36
N ALA A 199 17.57 8.05 -1.41
CA ALA A 199 18.38 7.60 -0.27
C ALA A 199 18.47 8.66 0.84
N ASP A 200 18.44 9.95 0.47
CA ASP A 200 18.43 11.08 1.39
C ASP A 200 17.15 11.89 1.19
N TRP A 201 16.25 11.82 2.16
CA TRP A 201 14.97 12.53 2.12
C TRP A 201 15.12 14.06 2.04
N GLN A 202 16.29 14.62 2.41
CA GLN A 202 16.51 16.06 2.37
C GLN A 202 16.46 16.65 0.96
N VAL A 203 16.75 15.85 -0.06
CA VAL A 203 16.64 16.29 -1.46
C VAL A 203 15.20 16.58 -1.87
N THR A 204 14.21 16.05 -1.14
CA THR A 204 12.78 16.24 -1.46
C THR A 204 12.21 17.57 -0.95
N VAL A 205 12.96 18.30 -0.10
CA VAL A 205 12.43 19.42 0.72
C VAL A 205 11.89 20.56 -0.13
N ASP A 206 12.48 20.82 -1.28
CA ASP A 206 12.11 21.93 -2.15
C ASP A 206 11.50 21.51 -3.50
N TRP A 207 11.16 20.25 -3.68
CA TRP A 207 10.48 19.74 -4.88
C TRP A 207 9.11 20.41 -5.14
N ASP A 208 8.52 20.99 -4.12
CA ASP A 208 7.34 21.84 -4.26
C ASP A 208 7.61 23.15 -5.02
N LYS A 209 8.87 23.59 -5.12
CA LYS A 209 9.30 24.81 -5.79
C LYS A 209 10.17 24.53 -7.01
N ASN A 210 11.13 23.62 -6.86
CA ASN A 210 12.05 23.22 -7.89
C ASN A 210 11.65 21.80 -8.37
N PRO A 211 11.28 21.64 -9.66
CA PRO A 211 10.81 20.33 -10.13
C PRO A 211 11.93 19.29 -10.01
N PRO A 212 11.64 18.09 -9.47
CA PRO A 212 12.60 17.00 -9.41
C PRO A 212 13.17 16.66 -10.79
N THR A 213 14.49 16.59 -10.85
CA THR A 213 15.24 16.24 -12.06
C THR A 213 15.48 14.73 -12.13
N LYS A 214 15.92 14.24 -13.30
CA LYS A 214 16.24 12.83 -13.48
C LYS A 214 17.35 12.32 -12.56
N ASP A 215 18.28 13.20 -12.14
CA ASP A 215 19.40 12.83 -11.27
C ASP A 215 18.98 12.78 -9.79
N GLU A 216 17.83 13.39 -9.45
CA GLU A 216 17.23 13.35 -8.12
C GLU A 216 16.24 12.20 -7.95
N LEU A 217 15.86 11.51 -9.03
CA LEU A 217 14.91 10.40 -9.04
C LEU A 217 15.57 9.07 -9.45
N PRO A 218 16.41 8.46 -8.58
CA PRO A 218 17.28 7.34 -8.94
C PRO A 218 16.55 6.03 -9.26
N ARG A 219 15.27 5.89 -8.89
CA ARG A 219 14.43 4.74 -9.27
C ARG A 219 13.52 5.03 -10.46
N PHE A 220 13.70 6.19 -11.09
CA PHE A 220 12.91 6.59 -12.24
C PHE A 220 13.78 7.07 -13.40
N HIS A 221 14.90 7.70 -13.13
CA HIS A 221 15.84 8.30 -14.09
C HIS A 221 15.14 9.11 -15.19
N GLY A 222 14.08 9.83 -14.81
CA GLY A 222 13.32 10.78 -15.60
C GLY A 222 12.99 12.01 -14.76
N SER A 223 12.62 13.11 -15.39
CA SER A 223 12.15 14.31 -14.70
C SER A 223 10.71 14.16 -14.24
N ILE A 224 10.24 15.10 -13.40
CA ILE A 224 8.82 15.17 -13.04
C ILE A 224 7.91 15.34 -14.27
N PHE A 225 8.38 16.01 -15.32
CA PHE A 225 7.63 16.19 -16.57
C PHE A 225 7.47 14.86 -17.30
N ASP A 226 8.50 14.02 -17.27
CA ASP A 226 8.45 12.66 -17.82
C ASP A 226 7.46 11.78 -17.03
N TYR A 227 7.39 11.94 -15.72
CA TYR A 227 6.41 11.21 -14.91
C TYR A 227 4.97 11.65 -15.23
N VAL A 228 4.72 12.96 -15.34
CA VAL A 228 3.40 13.47 -15.78
C VAL A 228 3.09 12.97 -17.20
N ARG A 229 4.09 12.90 -18.10
CA ARG A 229 3.92 12.32 -19.43
C ARG A 229 3.56 10.85 -19.38
N MET A 230 4.20 10.06 -18.53
CA MET A 230 3.85 8.65 -18.33
C MET A 230 2.43 8.48 -17.83
N LEU A 231 1.99 9.29 -16.86
CA LEU A 231 0.60 9.28 -16.39
C LEU A 231 -0.38 9.56 -17.54
N ARG A 232 -0.10 10.59 -18.37
CA ARG A 232 -0.93 10.92 -19.54
C ARG A 232 -0.99 9.78 -20.54
N VAL A 233 0.14 9.26 -20.96
CA VAL A 233 0.22 8.15 -21.92
C VAL A 233 -0.50 6.92 -21.38
N SER A 234 -0.28 6.59 -20.09
CA SER A 234 -0.96 5.47 -19.44
C SER A 234 -2.48 5.64 -19.44
N ARG A 235 -2.96 6.86 -19.09
CA ARG A 235 -4.40 7.13 -19.08
C ARG A 235 -5.01 7.03 -20.48
N GLU A 236 -4.41 7.67 -21.46
CA GLU A 236 -4.91 7.66 -22.84
C GLU A 236 -4.94 6.24 -23.43
N ALA A 237 -3.87 5.46 -23.24
CA ALA A 237 -3.77 4.08 -23.70
C ALA A 237 -4.70 3.12 -22.95
N ALA A 238 -4.78 3.26 -21.61
CA ALA A 238 -5.65 2.41 -20.80
C ALA A 238 -7.13 2.64 -21.11
N LEU A 239 -7.57 3.90 -21.20
CA LEU A 239 -8.96 4.22 -21.53
C LEU A 239 -9.35 3.79 -22.96
N LYS A 240 -8.41 3.71 -23.89
CA LYS A 240 -8.62 3.12 -25.21
C LYS A 240 -8.87 1.62 -25.13
N ALA A 241 -8.24 0.92 -24.20
CA ALA A 241 -8.37 -0.52 -24.00
C ALA A 241 -9.56 -0.90 -23.12
N ASP A 242 -9.81 -0.12 -22.05
CA ASP A 242 -10.91 -0.27 -21.07
C ASP A 242 -11.39 1.11 -20.61
N PRO A 243 -12.59 1.55 -21.00
CA PRO A 243 -13.14 2.83 -20.56
C PRO A 243 -13.31 2.98 -19.05
N ASP A 244 -13.34 1.87 -18.31
CA ASP A 244 -13.49 1.85 -16.86
C ASP A 244 -12.16 1.80 -16.11
N ALA A 245 -11.02 1.75 -16.82
CA ALA A 245 -9.68 1.72 -16.23
C ALA A 245 -9.43 2.93 -15.32
N LYS A 246 -8.83 2.67 -14.16
CA LYS A 246 -8.40 3.70 -13.21
C LYS A 246 -6.88 3.76 -13.15
N ILE A 247 -6.34 4.95 -13.29
CA ILE A 247 -4.90 5.18 -13.20
C ILE A 247 -4.55 5.59 -11.77
N ALA A 248 -3.55 4.90 -11.21
CA ALA A 248 -2.99 5.22 -9.89
C ALA A 248 -1.56 5.75 -10.02
N LEU A 249 -1.16 6.57 -9.05
CA LEU A 249 0.25 6.94 -8.89
C LEU A 249 1.07 5.70 -8.49
N GLY A 250 2.40 5.78 -8.61
CA GLY A 250 3.32 4.66 -8.41
C GLY A 250 3.73 4.41 -6.95
N GLY A 251 2.79 4.42 -6.00
CA GLY A 251 3.12 4.16 -4.60
C GLY A 251 4.04 5.23 -4.00
N ILE A 252 3.66 6.50 -4.10
CA ILE A 252 4.50 7.63 -3.69
C ILE A 252 4.64 7.75 -2.17
N GLY A 253 5.79 8.28 -1.71
CA GLY A 253 6.06 8.55 -0.30
C GLY A 253 6.10 10.04 0.05
N TYR A 254 6.48 10.92 -0.89
CA TYR A 254 6.78 12.31 -0.58
C TYR A 254 5.71 13.30 -1.05
N PRO A 255 5.13 14.11 -0.12
CA PRO A 255 4.10 15.12 -0.46
C PRO A 255 4.59 16.17 -1.46
N ASN A 256 5.88 16.50 -1.45
CA ASN A 256 6.45 17.49 -2.37
C ASN A 256 6.55 16.95 -3.80
N PHE A 257 6.73 15.63 -3.98
CA PHE A 257 6.61 14.99 -5.29
C PHE A 257 5.18 15.10 -5.82
N LEU A 258 4.17 14.78 -4.99
CA LEU A 258 2.77 14.98 -5.35
C LEU A 258 2.49 16.44 -5.73
N SER A 259 3.00 17.40 -4.94
CA SER A 259 2.86 18.83 -5.26
C SER A 259 3.44 19.16 -6.64
N ALA A 260 4.59 18.59 -7.00
CA ALA A 260 5.20 18.76 -8.32
C ALA A 260 4.32 18.13 -9.43
N VAL A 261 3.82 16.91 -9.25
CA VAL A 261 2.86 16.27 -10.19
C VAL A 261 1.65 17.16 -10.44
N LEU A 262 1.08 17.76 -9.39
CA LEU A 262 -0.11 18.60 -9.50
C LEU A 262 0.16 19.98 -10.12
N ARG A 263 1.40 20.46 -10.05
CA ARG A 263 1.81 21.79 -10.52
C ARG A 263 2.08 21.85 -12.00
N TYR A 264 2.76 20.82 -12.52
CA TYR A 264 3.33 20.82 -13.85
C TYR A 264 2.49 20.03 -14.87
N THR A 265 2.67 20.40 -16.14
CA THR A 265 2.21 19.62 -17.29
C THR A 265 3.30 18.63 -17.71
N ASP A 266 3.01 17.82 -18.71
CA ASP A 266 3.98 16.93 -19.36
C ASP A 266 4.86 17.65 -20.43
N ASN A 267 4.96 18.97 -20.36
CA ASN A 267 5.82 19.76 -21.24
C ASN A 267 7.31 19.58 -20.83
N PRO A 268 8.15 18.96 -21.67
CA PRO A 268 9.56 18.72 -21.33
C PRO A 268 10.38 20.02 -21.16
N GLU A 269 9.88 21.14 -21.70
CA GLU A 269 10.50 22.46 -21.60
C GLU A 269 10.00 23.23 -20.36
N GLY A 270 10.09 22.61 -19.19
CA GLY A 270 9.79 23.27 -17.90
C GLY A 270 8.36 23.16 -17.40
N GLY A 271 7.55 22.23 -17.95
CA GLY A 271 6.24 21.86 -17.41
C GLY A 271 5.17 22.95 -17.50
N ALA A 272 5.37 23.98 -18.35
CA ALA A 272 4.40 25.04 -18.53
C ALA A 272 3.21 24.60 -19.40
N VAL A 273 2.03 25.14 -19.10
CA VAL A 273 0.83 24.95 -19.94
C VAL A 273 1.06 25.52 -21.32
N SER A 274 0.74 24.76 -22.35
CA SER A 274 0.75 25.18 -23.77
C SER A 274 -0.38 24.49 -24.53
N ALA A 275 -0.53 24.81 -25.84
CA ALA A 275 -1.55 24.16 -26.67
C ALA A 275 -1.31 22.65 -26.83
N GLU A 276 -0.07 22.19 -26.82
CA GLU A 276 0.32 20.79 -26.91
C GLU A 276 0.26 20.07 -25.55
N TYR A 277 0.52 20.81 -24.46
CA TYR A 277 0.55 20.33 -23.08
C TYR A 277 -0.46 21.11 -22.21
N PRO A 278 -1.79 20.94 -22.44
CA PRO A 278 -2.80 21.81 -21.83
C PRO A 278 -3.10 21.46 -20.37
N GLU A 279 -2.88 20.21 -19.95
CA GLU A 279 -3.36 19.68 -18.69
C GLU A 279 -2.20 19.34 -17.74
N LYS A 280 -2.44 19.58 -16.44
CA LYS A 280 -1.52 19.21 -15.37
C LYS A 280 -1.71 17.75 -14.94
N GLY A 281 -0.76 17.21 -14.20
CA GLY A 281 -0.74 15.82 -13.79
C GLY A 281 -2.00 15.34 -13.05
N ALA A 282 -2.70 16.24 -12.33
CA ALA A 282 -3.97 15.92 -11.66
C ALA A 282 -5.04 15.30 -12.58
N THR A 283 -5.03 15.67 -13.88
CA THR A 283 -5.97 15.17 -14.89
C THR A 283 -5.74 13.70 -15.22
N TYR A 284 -4.54 13.18 -14.99
CA TYR A 284 -4.10 11.91 -15.53
C TYR A 284 -4.14 10.75 -14.55
N PHE A 285 -4.54 10.94 -13.29
CA PHE A 285 -4.74 9.85 -12.34
C PHE A 285 -6.08 9.96 -11.60
N ASP A 286 -6.63 8.82 -11.18
CA ASP A 286 -7.90 8.67 -10.48
C ASP A 286 -7.69 8.28 -9.02
N VAL A 287 -6.59 7.57 -8.74
CA VAL A 287 -6.28 6.93 -7.46
C VAL A 287 -4.95 7.44 -6.95
N LEU A 288 -4.93 7.90 -5.70
CA LEU A 288 -3.69 8.15 -5.00
C LEU A 288 -3.27 6.85 -4.31
N SER A 289 -2.21 6.25 -4.85
CA SER A 289 -1.51 5.14 -4.23
C SER A 289 -0.30 5.68 -3.47
N PHE A 290 -0.08 5.19 -2.26
CA PHE A 290 1.08 5.54 -1.46
C PHE A 290 1.59 4.33 -0.68
N HIS A 291 2.90 4.36 -0.33
CA HIS A 291 3.53 3.38 0.53
C HIS A 291 3.75 3.94 1.92
N TYR A 292 3.58 3.10 2.93
CA TYR A 292 3.87 3.47 4.30
C TYR A 292 4.37 2.28 5.11
N TYR A 293 5.54 2.44 5.71
CA TYR A 293 6.15 1.45 6.61
C TYR A 293 6.46 2.09 7.97
N PRO A 294 5.94 1.53 9.08
CA PRO A 294 6.17 2.10 10.42
C PRO A 294 7.62 1.95 10.91
N VAL A 295 8.42 1.12 10.25
CA VAL A 295 9.81 0.81 10.64
C VAL A 295 10.75 2.02 10.64
N PHE A 296 10.36 3.10 9.96
CA PHE A 296 11.16 4.33 9.90
C PHE A 296 10.88 5.31 11.05
N SER A 297 9.93 5.00 11.94
CA SER A 297 9.55 5.88 13.05
C SER A 297 9.47 5.07 14.33
N PRO A 298 10.28 5.38 15.36
CA PRO A 298 10.19 4.70 16.65
C PRO A 298 8.79 4.85 17.27
N GLY A 299 8.24 3.78 17.81
CA GLY A 299 6.95 3.84 18.48
C GLY A 299 6.26 2.49 18.59
N SER A 300 5.13 2.49 19.27
CA SER A 300 4.22 1.35 19.36
C SER A 300 3.40 1.18 18.06
N SER A 301 2.63 0.11 17.98
CA SER A 301 1.73 -0.15 16.86
C SER A 301 0.71 0.98 16.64
N ASP A 302 0.20 1.63 17.69
CA ASP A 302 -0.69 2.80 17.54
C ASP A 302 0.06 4.02 16.99
N VAL A 303 1.33 4.20 17.35
CA VAL A 303 2.19 5.25 16.75
C VAL A 303 2.41 4.96 15.25
N GLY A 304 2.65 3.71 14.91
CA GLY A 304 2.78 3.27 13.51
C GLY A 304 1.50 3.53 12.69
N VAL A 305 0.34 3.19 13.24
CA VAL A 305 -0.96 3.46 12.60
C VAL A 305 -1.22 4.96 12.45
N LYS A 306 -0.93 5.73 13.50
CA LYS A 306 -1.02 7.19 13.43
C LYS A 306 -0.15 7.77 12.31
N GLY A 307 1.05 7.24 12.13
CA GLY A 307 1.95 7.67 11.06
C GLY A 307 1.37 7.44 9.66
N LEU A 308 0.67 6.33 9.43
CA LEU A 308 -0.05 6.09 8.16
C LEU A 308 -1.16 7.15 7.96
N VAL A 309 -1.95 7.43 9.00
CA VAL A 309 -3.01 8.45 8.94
C VAL A 309 -2.42 9.84 8.70
N ASP A 310 -1.33 10.19 9.37
CA ASP A 310 -0.65 11.47 9.19
C ASP A 310 -0.10 11.62 7.75
N SER A 311 0.48 10.55 7.18
CA SER A 311 0.94 10.53 5.79
C SER A 311 -0.20 10.74 4.81
N ARG A 312 -1.30 9.98 4.96
CA ARG A 312 -2.52 10.15 4.17
C ARG A 312 -3.06 11.58 4.27
N ASN A 313 -3.15 12.14 5.47
CA ASN A 313 -3.66 13.48 5.69
C ASN A 313 -2.74 14.58 5.13
N THR A 314 -1.42 14.34 5.14
CA THR A 314 -0.45 15.26 4.53
C THR A 314 -0.62 15.27 3.00
N LEU A 315 -0.73 14.11 2.37
CA LEU A 315 -1.02 14.00 0.94
C LEU A 315 -2.40 14.62 0.58
N ALA A 316 -3.42 14.40 1.43
CA ALA A 316 -4.74 15.00 1.22
C ALA A 316 -4.69 16.54 1.22
N LYS A 317 -3.94 17.15 2.15
CA LYS A 317 -3.75 18.61 2.16
C LYS A 317 -3.13 19.13 0.88
N VAL A 318 -2.22 18.37 0.26
CA VAL A 318 -1.62 18.74 -1.04
C VAL A 318 -2.68 18.71 -2.15
N LEU A 319 -3.53 17.67 -2.20
CA LEU A 319 -4.64 17.58 -3.14
C LEU A 319 -5.64 18.72 -2.94
N ASP A 320 -6.02 19.00 -1.70
CA ASP A 320 -6.98 20.05 -1.35
C ASP A 320 -6.44 21.43 -1.73
N ALA A 321 -5.17 21.71 -1.44
CA ALA A 321 -4.50 22.97 -1.82
C ALA A 321 -4.45 23.18 -3.34
N ALA A 322 -4.42 22.10 -4.11
CA ALA A 322 -4.48 22.13 -5.57
C ALA A 322 -5.93 22.15 -6.11
N GLY A 323 -6.94 22.05 -5.25
CA GLY A 323 -8.35 21.99 -5.64
C GLY A 323 -8.76 20.69 -6.34
N VAL A 324 -8.03 19.59 -6.09
CA VAL A 324 -8.24 18.29 -6.75
C VAL A 324 -8.58 17.18 -5.74
N GLY A 325 -9.27 17.51 -4.67
CA GLY A 325 -9.83 16.54 -3.73
C GLY A 325 -10.75 15.51 -4.43
N GLY A 326 -11.14 14.48 -3.72
CA GLY A 326 -12.05 13.44 -4.24
C GLY A 326 -11.37 12.29 -5.00
N LYS A 327 -10.04 12.20 -5.00
CA LYS A 327 -9.32 11.02 -5.48
C LYS A 327 -9.56 9.83 -4.55
N SER A 328 -9.63 8.62 -5.12
CA SER A 328 -9.64 7.39 -4.34
C SER A 328 -8.26 7.11 -3.74
N TRP A 329 -8.20 6.34 -2.66
CA TRP A 329 -6.99 6.06 -1.91
C TRP A 329 -6.72 4.58 -1.79
N VAL A 330 -5.47 4.16 -1.96
CA VAL A 330 -4.98 2.82 -1.67
C VAL A 330 -3.58 2.88 -1.07
N VAL A 331 -3.26 1.92 -0.22
CA VAL A 331 -1.90 1.67 0.25
C VAL A 331 -1.42 0.41 -0.45
N THR A 332 -0.56 0.56 -1.43
CA THR A 332 -0.09 -0.56 -2.25
C THR A 332 1.15 -1.26 -1.67
N GLU A 333 1.73 -0.69 -0.61
CA GLU A 333 2.69 -1.37 0.25
C GLU A 333 2.59 -0.87 1.68
N SER A 334 2.41 -1.81 2.62
CA SER A 334 2.60 -1.62 4.05
C SER A 334 2.96 -2.95 4.70
N GLY A 335 3.80 -2.91 5.73
CA GLY A 335 4.23 -4.10 6.45
C GLY A 335 4.87 -3.73 7.78
N ALA A 336 4.94 -4.71 8.68
CA ALA A 336 5.65 -4.58 9.94
C ALA A 336 6.36 -5.91 10.25
N PRO A 337 7.65 -5.89 10.66
CA PRO A 337 8.40 -7.11 10.91
C PRO A 337 7.92 -7.79 12.20
N HIS A 338 7.72 -9.10 12.14
CA HIS A 338 7.45 -9.90 13.33
C HIS A 338 8.73 -10.27 14.10
N GLU A 339 9.89 -9.96 13.54
CA GLU A 339 11.19 -10.01 14.22
C GLU A 339 11.63 -8.63 14.67
N LEU A 340 12.28 -8.56 15.81
CA LEU A 340 12.87 -7.32 16.32
C LEU A 340 14.26 -7.13 15.70
N ILE A 341 14.37 -6.19 14.78
CA ILE A 341 15.62 -5.86 14.10
C ILE A 341 16.20 -4.55 14.65
N GLY A 342 17.30 -4.66 15.36
CA GLY A 342 17.93 -3.51 15.99
C GLY A 342 17.02 -2.83 17.04
N ALA A 343 16.95 -1.50 17.01
CA ALA A 343 16.11 -0.68 17.91
C ALA A 343 14.82 -0.19 17.23
N GLY A 344 14.54 -0.66 16.01
CA GLY A 344 13.35 -0.26 15.26
C GLY A 344 12.06 -0.90 15.78
N PRO A 345 10.90 -0.41 15.35
CA PRO A 345 9.62 -1.05 15.60
C PRO A 345 9.58 -2.46 15.00
N GLY A 346 9.07 -3.42 15.75
CA GLY A 346 8.97 -4.81 15.31
C GLY A 346 8.71 -5.77 16.45
N GLY A 347 8.75 -7.04 16.15
CA GLY A 347 8.45 -8.13 17.07
C GLY A 347 7.02 -8.66 16.90
N VAL A 348 6.78 -9.85 17.44
CA VAL A 348 5.52 -10.59 17.24
C VAL A 348 4.29 -9.78 17.65
N ASP A 349 4.31 -9.20 18.85
CA ASP A 349 3.15 -8.43 19.35
C ASP A 349 2.95 -7.13 18.56
N TYR A 350 4.03 -6.44 18.23
CA TYR A 350 3.96 -5.25 17.38
C TYR A 350 3.31 -5.53 16.03
N ALA A 351 3.82 -6.50 15.28
CA ALA A 351 3.36 -6.79 13.92
C ALA A 351 1.91 -7.28 13.90
N LYS A 352 1.55 -8.16 14.84
CA LYS A 352 0.19 -8.66 15.04
C LYS A 352 -0.80 -7.53 15.38
N ASN A 353 -0.44 -6.64 16.28
CA ASN A 353 -1.26 -5.50 16.67
C ASN A 353 -1.38 -4.49 15.55
N TYR A 354 -0.25 -4.17 14.90
CA TYR A 354 -0.20 -3.21 13.79
C TYR A 354 -1.14 -3.62 12.66
N ILE A 355 -1.10 -4.89 12.21
CA ILE A 355 -1.91 -5.33 11.07
C ILE A 355 -3.41 -5.20 11.33
N LEU A 356 -3.88 -5.57 12.53
CA LEU A 356 -5.30 -5.44 12.91
C LEU A 356 -5.72 -3.97 13.01
N LYS A 357 -4.89 -3.14 13.66
CA LYS A 357 -5.16 -1.72 13.86
C LYS A 357 -5.13 -0.96 12.54
N VAL A 358 -4.12 -1.21 11.68
CA VAL A 358 -3.95 -0.47 10.42
C VAL A 358 -5.05 -0.81 9.42
N MET A 359 -5.45 -2.08 9.29
CA MET A 359 -6.56 -2.47 8.41
C MET A 359 -7.89 -1.84 8.85
N THR A 360 -8.16 -1.85 10.16
CA THR A 360 -9.34 -1.21 10.75
C THR A 360 -9.36 0.30 10.52
N THR A 361 -8.23 0.97 10.80
CA THR A 361 -8.11 2.43 10.70
C THR A 361 -8.11 2.89 9.26
N ALA A 362 -7.41 2.20 8.36
CA ALA A 362 -7.38 2.53 6.95
C ALA A 362 -8.78 2.54 6.32
N GLN A 363 -9.60 1.53 6.66
CA GLN A 363 -10.98 1.49 6.20
C GLN A 363 -11.81 2.66 6.76
N ALA A 364 -11.61 3.03 8.02
CA ALA A 364 -12.26 4.19 8.64
C ALA A 364 -11.84 5.53 8.00
N GLU A 365 -10.59 5.62 7.54
CA GLU A 365 -10.03 6.79 6.85
C GLU A 365 -10.40 6.85 5.35
N GLY A 366 -11.24 5.93 4.86
CA GLY A 366 -11.68 5.90 3.46
C GLY A 366 -10.62 5.40 2.48
N ILE A 367 -9.60 4.69 2.96
CA ILE A 367 -8.62 3.98 2.13
C ILE A 367 -9.29 2.70 1.62
N GLY A 368 -9.27 2.46 0.30
CA GLY A 368 -9.97 1.36 -0.35
C GLY A 368 -9.31 -0.01 -0.20
N GLY A 369 -8.09 -0.08 0.34
CA GLY A 369 -7.40 -1.34 0.59
C GLY A 369 -5.94 -1.14 0.98
N ILE A 370 -5.36 -2.19 1.55
CA ILE A 370 -3.93 -2.30 1.84
C ILE A 370 -3.40 -3.56 1.19
N ASP A 371 -2.36 -3.43 0.38
CA ASP A 371 -1.60 -4.57 -0.12
C ASP A 371 -0.43 -4.81 0.85
N TRP A 372 -0.55 -5.87 1.67
CA TRP A 372 0.44 -6.17 2.71
C TRP A 372 1.75 -6.68 2.09
N TYR A 373 2.85 -6.15 2.53
CA TYR A 373 4.18 -6.60 2.20
C TYR A 373 4.69 -7.46 3.35
N LEU A 374 4.84 -8.79 3.22
CA LEU A 374 4.63 -9.61 2.01
C LEU A 374 3.97 -10.97 2.39
N LEU A 375 3.80 -11.87 1.42
CA LEU A 375 3.18 -13.18 1.70
C LEU A 375 4.06 -14.06 2.58
N THR A 376 5.34 -14.18 2.25
CA THR A 376 6.29 -15.03 3.01
C THR A 376 7.53 -14.23 3.35
N ASP A 377 8.14 -14.50 4.48
CA ASP A 377 9.47 -13.96 4.77
C ASP A 377 10.43 -14.24 3.62
N SER A 378 11.36 -13.33 3.38
CA SER A 378 12.43 -13.50 2.39
C SER A 378 13.73 -14.01 2.97
N ALA A 379 13.78 -14.27 4.28
CA ALA A 379 14.93 -14.87 4.97
C ALA A 379 14.48 -15.75 6.14
N GLU A 380 15.27 -16.76 6.44
CA GLU A 380 15.13 -17.53 7.69
C GLU A 380 15.38 -16.62 8.91
N ILE A 381 14.72 -16.91 10.02
CA ILE A 381 14.88 -16.18 11.28
C ILE A 381 16.37 -16.06 11.66
N GLY A 382 16.81 -14.82 11.87
CA GLY A 382 18.20 -14.51 12.22
C GLY A 382 19.18 -14.50 11.04
N ALA A 383 18.74 -14.73 9.81
CA ALA A 383 19.60 -14.75 8.63
C ALA A 383 19.75 -13.38 7.95
N SER A 384 18.93 -12.39 8.31
CA SER A 384 18.99 -11.04 7.78
C SER A 384 18.96 -9.98 8.87
N THR A 385 19.48 -8.79 8.55
CA THR A 385 19.40 -7.57 9.36
C THR A 385 18.40 -6.57 8.80
N SER A 386 17.68 -6.90 7.73
CA SER A 386 16.64 -6.08 7.12
C SER A 386 15.27 -6.40 7.75
N SER A 387 14.61 -5.38 8.26
CA SER A 387 13.23 -5.51 8.75
C SER A 387 12.25 -5.99 7.69
N PHE A 388 12.51 -5.66 6.42
CA PHE A 388 11.64 -6.05 5.31
C PHE A 388 11.62 -7.55 5.02
N ASP A 389 12.66 -8.28 5.45
CA ASP A 389 12.75 -9.72 5.24
C ASP A 389 11.86 -10.54 6.18
N TYR A 390 11.27 -9.88 7.20
CA TYR A 390 10.47 -10.52 8.25
C TYR A 390 9.06 -9.92 8.37
N MET A 391 8.49 -9.44 7.27
CA MET A 391 7.11 -8.92 7.23
C MET A 391 6.10 -9.95 6.69
N GLY A 392 6.50 -11.21 6.54
CA GLY A 392 5.69 -12.26 5.95
C GLY A 392 4.45 -12.62 6.77
N LEU A 393 3.35 -12.93 6.07
CA LEU A 393 2.21 -13.63 6.67
C LEU A 393 2.54 -15.10 6.97
N TYR A 394 3.51 -15.65 6.24
CA TYR A 394 4.12 -16.95 6.49
C TYR A 394 5.62 -16.79 6.71
N TYR A 395 6.20 -17.69 7.50
CA TYR A 395 7.65 -17.82 7.58
C TYR A 395 8.25 -18.18 6.22
N ASP A 396 9.57 -18.03 6.06
CA ASP A 396 10.27 -18.36 4.83
C ASP A 396 9.92 -19.77 4.33
N VAL A 397 9.53 -19.84 3.06
CA VAL A 397 9.08 -21.08 2.40
C VAL A 397 10.10 -21.61 1.40
N LEU A 398 11.19 -20.89 1.13
CA LEU A 398 12.13 -21.20 0.03
C LEU A 398 12.72 -22.63 0.07
N LYS A 399 12.80 -23.22 1.24
CA LYS A 399 13.37 -24.58 1.44
C LYS A 399 12.30 -25.66 1.64
N LEU A 400 11.03 -25.30 1.60
CA LEU A 400 9.94 -26.26 1.80
C LEU A 400 9.68 -27.07 0.52
N GLY A 401 9.29 -28.33 0.68
CA GLY A 401 8.96 -29.20 -0.45
C GLY A 401 7.57 -28.95 -1.00
N THR A 402 6.61 -28.62 -0.15
CA THR A 402 5.19 -28.43 -0.51
C THR A 402 4.55 -27.25 0.23
N PRO A 403 3.54 -26.60 -0.36
CA PRO A 403 2.80 -25.53 0.31
C PRO A 403 2.16 -25.94 1.65
N ALA A 404 1.83 -27.21 1.83
CA ALA A 404 1.24 -27.72 3.07
C ALA A 404 2.20 -27.67 4.29
N GLU A 405 3.50 -27.49 4.05
CA GLU A 405 4.52 -27.34 5.10
C GLU A 405 4.66 -25.89 5.57
N ALA A 406 4.07 -24.94 4.83
CA ALA A 406 4.14 -23.51 5.15
C ALA A 406 3.54 -23.22 6.53
N LYS A 407 4.28 -22.47 7.34
CA LYS A 407 3.85 -22.07 8.68
C LYS A 407 3.43 -20.60 8.66
N ILE A 408 2.19 -20.34 9.05
CA ILE A 408 1.66 -18.99 9.17
C ILE A 408 2.25 -18.32 10.44
N THR A 409 2.62 -17.05 10.33
CA THR A 409 3.07 -16.23 11.46
C THR A 409 1.87 -15.75 12.29
N ASP A 410 2.11 -15.21 13.48
CA ASP A 410 1.03 -14.59 14.26
C ASP A 410 0.44 -13.36 13.55
N THR A 411 1.25 -12.62 12.81
CA THR A 411 0.80 -11.55 11.89
C THR A 411 -0.15 -12.09 10.84
N GLY A 412 0.19 -13.22 10.22
CA GLY A 412 -0.66 -13.89 9.24
C GLY A 412 -1.97 -14.42 9.83
N ILE A 413 -1.95 -14.92 11.06
CA ILE A 413 -3.16 -15.36 11.77
C ILE A 413 -4.07 -14.15 12.06
N ALA A 414 -3.51 -13.03 12.51
CA ALA A 414 -4.24 -11.80 12.75
C ALA A 414 -4.85 -11.23 11.44
N TYR A 415 -4.08 -11.23 10.36
CA TYR A 415 -4.57 -10.86 9.03
C TYR A 415 -5.74 -11.74 8.59
N ARG A 416 -5.60 -13.07 8.74
CA ARG A 416 -6.66 -14.04 8.45
C ARG A 416 -7.92 -13.77 9.27
N THR A 417 -7.78 -13.48 10.55
CA THR A 417 -8.90 -13.16 11.43
C THR A 417 -9.65 -11.93 10.94
N HIS A 418 -8.93 -10.85 10.62
CA HIS A 418 -9.53 -9.63 10.09
C HIS A 418 -10.23 -9.89 8.74
N GLY A 419 -9.56 -10.54 7.81
CA GLY A 419 -10.11 -10.88 6.50
C GLY A 419 -11.35 -11.79 6.57
N GLN A 420 -11.36 -12.80 7.45
CA GLN A 420 -12.51 -13.70 7.61
C GLN A 420 -13.73 -13.04 8.23
N LEU A 421 -13.53 -12.15 9.21
CA LEU A 421 -14.63 -11.55 9.97
C LEU A 421 -15.16 -10.26 9.34
N LEU A 422 -14.30 -9.52 8.60
CA LEU A 422 -14.65 -8.22 8.04
C LEU A 422 -14.62 -8.17 6.51
N ALA A 423 -14.49 -9.32 5.81
CA ALA A 423 -14.61 -9.35 4.36
C ALA A 423 -15.96 -8.77 3.91
N GLY A 424 -15.92 -7.81 2.99
CA GLY A 424 -17.13 -7.15 2.49
C GLY A 424 -17.82 -6.22 3.49
N ALA A 425 -17.23 -5.97 4.67
CA ALA A 425 -17.76 -5.02 5.61
C ALA A 425 -17.63 -3.58 5.10
N ALA A 426 -18.58 -2.73 5.43
CA ALA A 426 -18.53 -1.30 5.19
C ALA A 426 -18.29 -0.56 6.52
N PHE A 427 -17.42 0.45 6.50
CA PHE A 427 -17.24 1.35 7.64
C PHE A 427 -18.56 2.07 7.97
N ASP A 428 -18.93 2.09 9.25
CA ASP A 428 -20.10 2.78 9.76
C ASP A 428 -19.68 3.99 10.61
N ALA A 429 -19.61 5.14 9.97
CA ALA A 429 -19.19 6.38 10.62
C ALA A 429 -20.13 6.77 11.77
N GLY A 430 -21.45 6.63 11.59
CA GLY A 430 -22.43 6.98 12.62
C GLY A 430 -22.35 6.06 13.83
N ALA A 431 -22.20 4.75 13.60
CA ALA A 431 -22.00 3.80 14.68
C ALA A 431 -20.64 4.00 15.37
N THR A 432 -19.59 4.36 14.63
CA THR A 432 -18.27 4.67 15.20
C THR A 432 -18.34 5.91 16.09
N GLU A 433 -19.00 6.99 15.67
CA GLU A 433 -19.20 8.18 16.49
C GLU A 433 -20.01 7.85 17.76
N ALA A 434 -21.05 7.02 17.62
CA ALA A 434 -21.88 6.59 18.74
C ALA A 434 -21.15 5.73 19.79
N LEU A 435 -20.01 5.11 19.44
CA LEU A 435 -19.14 4.44 20.42
C LEU A 435 -18.60 5.41 21.47
N ALA A 436 -18.47 6.70 21.18
CA ALA A 436 -17.94 7.72 22.07
C ALA A 436 -16.65 7.26 22.78
N LEU A 437 -15.70 6.72 21.99
CA LEU A 437 -14.48 6.09 22.52
C LEU A 437 -13.67 7.06 23.38
N PRO A 438 -13.32 6.67 24.62
CA PRO A 438 -12.40 7.46 25.42
C PRO A 438 -11.00 7.49 24.80
N GLU A 439 -10.16 8.44 25.21
CA GLU A 439 -8.80 8.62 24.68
C GLU A 439 -7.96 7.34 24.71
N ALA A 440 -8.09 6.54 25.76
CA ALA A 440 -7.35 5.29 25.95
C ALA A 440 -7.85 4.12 25.09
N VAL A 441 -8.95 4.28 24.33
CA VAL A 441 -9.53 3.21 23.51
C VAL A 441 -9.50 3.59 22.06
N GLY A 442 -9.00 2.67 21.23
CA GLY A 442 -9.05 2.74 19.77
C GLY A 442 -10.13 1.80 19.22
N GLY A 443 -10.62 2.13 18.04
CA GLY A 443 -11.57 1.24 17.36
C GLY A 443 -12.44 1.91 16.33
N ALA A 444 -13.24 1.08 15.66
CA ALA A 444 -14.23 1.50 14.68
C ALA A 444 -15.40 0.51 14.62
N ALA A 445 -16.53 0.97 14.09
CA ALA A 445 -17.71 0.16 13.83
C ALA A 445 -17.88 -0.09 12.33
N PHE A 446 -18.39 -1.26 12.01
CA PHE A 446 -18.62 -1.73 10.65
C PHE A 446 -19.99 -2.37 10.50
N LYS A 447 -20.52 -2.30 9.31
CA LYS A 447 -21.69 -3.07 8.89
C LYS A 447 -21.23 -4.21 8.00
N LEU A 448 -21.42 -5.45 8.46
CA LEU A 448 -21.09 -6.65 7.70
C LEU A 448 -22.02 -6.82 6.50
N ALA A 449 -21.61 -7.63 5.51
CA ALA A 449 -22.41 -7.94 4.32
C ALA A 449 -23.79 -8.54 4.66
N ASN A 450 -23.91 -9.26 5.80
CA ASN A 450 -25.17 -9.81 6.31
C ASN A 450 -26.01 -8.81 7.11
N GLY A 451 -25.59 -7.55 7.19
CA GLY A 451 -26.28 -6.46 7.89
C GLY A 451 -26.01 -6.36 9.38
N LYS A 452 -25.26 -7.29 9.99
CA LYS A 452 -24.89 -7.24 11.40
C LYS A 452 -23.85 -6.14 11.66
N ALA A 453 -23.91 -5.55 12.86
CA ALA A 453 -22.87 -4.64 13.35
C ALA A 453 -21.65 -5.43 13.85
N ALA A 454 -20.48 -4.93 13.51
CA ALA A 454 -19.20 -5.39 14.04
C ALA A 454 -18.42 -4.20 14.60
N PHE A 455 -17.69 -4.43 15.68
CA PHE A 455 -16.86 -3.43 16.34
C PHE A 455 -15.46 -4.00 16.51
N VAL A 456 -14.44 -3.25 16.12
CA VAL A 456 -13.04 -3.59 16.40
C VAL A 456 -12.54 -2.63 17.45
N LEU A 457 -12.13 -3.13 18.62
CA LEU A 457 -11.78 -2.30 19.78
C LEU A 457 -10.46 -2.78 20.40
N TRP A 458 -9.65 -1.83 20.90
CA TRP A 458 -8.41 -2.12 21.64
C TRP A 458 -8.07 -1.01 22.63
N ALA A 459 -7.23 -1.32 23.62
CA ALA A 459 -6.59 -0.31 24.44
C ALA A 459 -5.40 0.31 23.68
N LYS A 460 -5.35 1.63 23.56
CA LYS A 460 -4.27 2.32 22.84
C LYS A 460 -2.95 2.23 23.60
N THR A 461 -1.93 1.83 22.89
CA THR A 461 -0.54 1.88 23.36
C THR A 461 0.06 3.27 23.17
N SER A 462 1.14 3.56 23.89
CA SER A 462 1.84 4.83 23.82
C SER A 462 3.36 4.63 23.90
N GLY A 463 4.11 5.60 23.38
CA GLY A 463 5.57 5.50 23.34
C GLY A 463 6.05 4.34 22.49
N THR A 464 6.92 3.48 23.03
CA THR A 464 7.49 2.31 22.34
C THR A 464 6.98 0.98 22.89
N ASN A 465 6.03 1.00 23.84
CA ASN A 465 5.54 -0.19 24.51
C ASN A 465 4.26 -0.71 23.84
N GLU A 466 4.18 -2.04 23.68
CA GLU A 466 2.99 -2.74 23.18
C GLU A 466 2.05 -3.19 24.31
N GLU A 467 2.27 -2.77 25.55
CA GLU A 467 1.40 -3.11 26.66
C GLU A 467 0.42 -1.98 26.96
N ALA A 468 -0.88 -2.27 26.88
CA ALA A 468 -1.95 -1.37 27.31
C ALA A 468 -3.16 -2.15 27.80
N SER A 469 -3.93 -1.54 28.68
CA SER A 469 -5.23 -2.06 29.12
C SER A 469 -6.23 -0.92 29.34
N ALA A 470 -7.49 -1.17 29.03
CA ALA A 470 -8.58 -0.23 29.29
C ALA A 470 -9.88 -0.99 29.57
N THR A 471 -10.77 -0.37 30.34
CA THR A 471 -12.15 -0.83 30.47
C THR A 471 -13.04 0.01 29.57
N TYR A 472 -13.99 -0.62 28.88
CA TYR A 472 -14.93 0.08 28.03
C TYR A 472 -16.33 -0.52 28.13
N SER A 473 -17.36 0.31 28.14
CA SER A 473 -18.76 -0.13 28.15
C SER A 473 -19.34 -0.02 26.74
N LEU A 474 -19.47 -1.16 26.05
CA LEU A 474 -20.08 -1.24 24.73
C LEU A 474 -21.60 -1.35 24.87
N ALA A 475 -22.35 -0.39 24.32
CA ALA A 475 -23.79 -0.48 24.26
C ALA A 475 -24.20 -1.66 23.36
N ALA A 476 -25.05 -2.55 23.87
CA ALA A 476 -25.52 -3.74 23.15
C ALA A 476 -26.94 -4.09 23.58
N SER A 477 -27.85 -4.18 22.62
CA SER A 477 -29.26 -4.55 22.83
C SER A 477 -29.52 -6.07 22.85
N GLY A 478 -28.52 -6.87 22.48
CA GLY A 478 -28.60 -8.32 22.36
C GLY A 478 -27.23 -9.00 22.50
N PRO A 479 -27.18 -10.32 22.40
CA PRO A 479 -25.93 -11.08 22.50
C PRO A 479 -24.89 -10.62 21.48
N VAL A 480 -23.62 -10.69 21.87
CA VAL A 480 -22.45 -10.33 21.02
C VAL A 480 -21.46 -11.47 21.08
N LYS A 481 -20.85 -11.81 19.95
CA LYS A 481 -19.69 -12.70 19.92
C LYS A 481 -18.40 -11.88 19.90
N ALA A 482 -17.49 -12.20 20.80
CA ALA A 482 -16.14 -11.66 20.85
C ALA A 482 -15.16 -12.66 20.20
N TYR A 483 -14.30 -12.14 19.33
CA TYR A 483 -13.28 -12.88 18.61
C TYR A 483 -11.91 -12.29 18.95
N ALA A 484 -11.00 -13.15 19.39
CA ALA A 484 -9.60 -12.78 19.59
C ALA A 484 -8.84 -12.74 18.26
N TRP A 485 -7.65 -12.15 18.28
CA TRP A 485 -6.78 -12.03 17.12
C TRP A 485 -6.45 -13.36 16.43
N ASP A 486 -6.44 -14.45 17.17
CA ASP A 486 -6.09 -15.80 16.71
C ASP A 486 -7.31 -16.64 16.27
N HIS A 487 -8.48 -16.03 16.15
CA HIS A 487 -9.69 -16.72 15.66
C HIS A 487 -9.46 -17.42 14.32
N GLY A 488 -8.74 -16.83 13.40
CA GLY A 488 -8.41 -17.41 12.10
C GLY A 488 -7.61 -18.73 12.17
N LYS A 489 -7.05 -19.06 13.34
CA LYS A 489 -6.37 -20.32 13.64
C LYS A 489 -7.22 -21.24 14.52
N THR A 490 -7.78 -20.68 15.58
CA THR A 490 -8.47 -21.46 16.64
C THR A 490 -9.94 -21.72 16.34
N GLY A 491 -10.58 -20.90 15.52
CA GLY A 491 -12.03 -20.87 15.32
C GLY A 491 -12.80 -20.45 16.58
N ALA A 492 -12.10 -20.07 17.66
CA ALA A 492 -12.73 -19.77 18.94
C ALA A 492 -13.47 -18.42 18.92
N ALA A 493 -14.60 -18.38 19.61
CA ALA A 493 -15.35 -17.18 19.88
C ALA A 493 -15.99 -17.29 21.28
N THR A 494 -16.18 -16.15 21.94
CA THR A 494 -16.82 -16.09 23.25
C THR A 494 -18.17 -15.40 23.13
N ASP A 495 -19.23 -16.05 23.63
CA ASP A 495 -20.55 -15.44 23.68
C ASP A 495 -20.63 -14.50 24.91
N LEU A 496 -21.03 -13.26 24.66
CA LEU A 496 -21.21 -12.22 25.68
C LEU A 496 -22.68 -11.82 25.73
N ALA A 497 -23.24 -11.81 26.93
CA ALA A 497 -24.60 -11.34 27.19
C ALA A 497 -24.56 -9.95 27.82
N PRO A 498 -25.26 -8.93 27.29
CA PRO A 498 -25.29 -7.61 27.89
C PRO A 498 -26.08 -7.62 29.19
N GLU A 499 -25.60 -6.85 30.18
CA GLU A 499 -26.30 -6.55 31.41
C GLU A 499 -26.75 -5.09 31.38
N GLY A 500 -28.04 -4.83 31.63
CA GLY A 500 -28.56 -3.46 31.59
C GLY A 500 -28.40 -2.72 30.26
N GLY A 501 -28.29 -3.45 29.15
CA GLY A 501 -28.13 -2.86 27.80
C GLY A 501 -26.68 -2.54 27.42
N SER A 502 -25.68 -3.04 28.18
CA SER A 502 -24.27 -2.84 27.87
C SER A 502 -23.39 -4.04 28.20
N LEU A 503 -22.24 -4.10 27.57
CA LEU A 503 -21.17 -5.07 27.85
C LEU A 503 -19.99 -4.33 28.50
N SER A 504 -19.55 -4.76 29.69
CA SER A 504 -18.29 -4.30 30.25
C SER A 504 -17.13 -5.08 29.66
N LEU A 505 -16.29 -4.41 28.91
CA LEU A 505 -15.15 -5.01 28.20
C LEU A 505 -13.83 -4.67 28.90
N SER A 506 -12.98 -5.70 29.07
CA SER A 506 -11.57 -5.51 29.42
C SER A 506 -10.75 -5.63 28.15
N LEU A 507 -10.29 -4.50 27.66
CA LEU A 507 -9.51 -4.41 26.40
C LEU A 507 -8.01 -4.44 26.71
N THR A 508 -7.25 -5.06 25.83
CA THR A 508 -5.79 -5.01 25.80
C THR A 508 -5.31 -4.24 24.57
N ASP A 509 -4.03 -4.06 24.42
CA ASP A 509 -3.36 -3.51 23.23
C ASP A 509 -3.69 -4.27 21.94
N THR A 510 -3.97 -5.57 22.05
CA THR A 510 -4.34 -6.41 20.90
C THR A 510 -5.83 -6.24 20.57
N PRO A 511 -6.17 -5.82 19.34
CA PRO A 511 -7.56 -5.64 18.93
C PRO A 511 -8.42 -6.89 19.06
N GLN A 512 -9.65 -6.72 19.52
CA GLN A 512 -10.70 -7.72 19.53
C GLN A 512 -11.85 -7.30 18.62
N ILE A 513 -12.49 -8.27 18.00
CA ILE A 513 -13.63 -8.05 17.09
C ILE A 513 -14.90 -8.54 17.76
N PHE A 514 -15.90 -7.67 17.84
CA PHE A 514 -17.19 -7.93 18.49
C PHE A 514 -18.29 -7.88 17.43
N ILE A 515 -19.09 -8.96 17.28
CA ILE A 515 -20.15 -9.04 16.27
C ILE A 515 -21.51 -9.27 16.95
N ALA A 516 -22.45 -8.37 16.70
CA ALA A 516 -23.84 -8.51 17.17
C ALA A 516 -24.49 -9.78 16.58
N GLN A 517 -25.28 -10.50 17.39
CA GLN A 517 -25.88 -11.77 17.00
C GLN A 517 -27.30 -11.63 16.43
#